data_37992488ab34abd17201625c07d52169
#
_entry.id   37992488ab34abd17201625c07d52169
#
_cell.length_a   1.000
_cell.length_b   1.000
_cell.length_c   1.000
_cell.angle_alpha   90.00
_cell.angle_beta   90.00
_cell.angle_gamma   90.00
#
_symmetry.space_group_name_H-M   'P 1'
#
loop_
_entity.id
_entity.type
_entity.pdbx_description
1 polymer ?
#
loop_
_entity_poly.entity_id
_entity_poly.type
_entity_poly.pdbx_seq_one_letter_code
_entity_poly.pdbx_strand_id
1 'polypeptide(L)'
;MARSEARGVGPALFDRDWSRVSGSWQGLAKNAQMVRAARGYSPAIFKPISKGGCHTGAQLKAQLTYLTTKSSHILDSRGSHDGKKTLTEAEIDRVVRRFENQWGERHSPKLGHTSHLLMAFPVGTSGEEVRAITESVCERFFQGEGSQFDYIAAIHQDRAHPHAH
;
A
#
# COMPACT_ATOMS: atom_id res chain seq x y z
N MET A 1 32.50 3.08 -21.56
CA MET A 1 31.37 3.63 -20.74
C MET A 1 30.09 2.96 -21.19
N ALA A 2 29.67 1.92 -20.51
CA ALA A 2 28.44 1.18 -20.83
C ALA A 2 27.31 1.69 -19.90
N ARG A 3 26.28 2.29 -20.49
CA ARG A 3 25.06 2.64 -19.77
C ARG A 3 24.29 1.35 -19.46
N SER A 4 24.10 1.06 -18.19
CA SER A 4 23.19 0.04 -17.72
C SER A 4 21.76 0.52 -18.01
N GLU A 5 21.13 -0.06 -19.03
CA GLU A 5 19.70 0.12 -19.26
C GLU A 5 18.94 -0.68 -18.20
N ALA A 6 18.30 0.04 -17.28
CA ALA A 6 17.28 -0.53 -16.42
C ALA A 6 16.16 -1.09 -17.33
N ARG A 7 16.01 -2.40 -17.39
CA ARG A 7 14.89 -3.06 -18.09
C ARG A 7 13.61 -2.71 -17.37
N GLY A 8 12.88 -1.75 -17.92
CA GLY A 8 11.58 -1.33 -17.44
C GLY A 8 10.62 -2.52 -17.40
N VAL A 9 9.95 -2.67 -16.27
CA VAL A 9 8.80 -3.56 -16.14
C VAL A 9 7.73 -3.02 -17.10
N GLY A 10 7.44 -3.77 -18.16
CA GLY A 10 6.57 -3.31 -19.24
C GLY A 10 5.15 -2.96 -18.80
N PRO A 11 4.46 -2.06 -19.50
CA PRO A 11 3.14 -1.53 -19.15
C PRO A 11 1.99 -2.56 -19.17
N ALA A 12 2.21 -3.75 -19.67
CA ALA A 12 1.16 -4.76 -19.87
C ALA A 12 0.54 -5.37 -18.61
N LEU A 13 1.04 -5.05 -17.40
CA LEU A 13 0.52 -5.60 -16.14
C LEU A 13 -0.53 -4.72 -15.47
N PHE A 14 -0.65 -3.46 -15.90
CA PHE A 14 -1.48 -2.45 -15.25
C PHE A 14 -2.71 -2.01 -16.06
N ASP A 15 -2.88 -2.53 -17.27
CA ASP A 15 -3.92 -2.08 -18.21
C ASP A 15 -5.20 -2.94 -18.16
N ARG A 16 -5.46 -3.64 -17.06
CA ARG A 16 -6.67 -4.44 -16.89
C ARG A 16 -7.63 -3.77 -15.91
N ASP A 17 -8.80 -3.47 -16.43
CA ASP A 17 -9.99 -2.98 -15.73
C ASP A 17 -10.25 -3.74 -14.41
N TRP A 18 -10.02 -3.08 -13.30
CA TRP A 18 -10.19 -3.60 -11.94
C TRP A 18 -11.63 -3.93 -11.59
N SER A 19 -12.60 -3.38 -12.32
CA SER A 19 -14.03 -3.59 -12.06
C SER A 19 -14.50 -5.02 -12.35
N ARG A 20 -13.76 -5.78 -13.17
CA ARG A 20 -14.11 -7.16 -13.59
C ARG A 20 -13.49 -8.26 -12.73
N VAL A 21 -12.78 -7.93 -11.69
CA VAL A 21 -11.82 -8.84 -11.07
C VAL A 21 -12.26 -9.40 -9.72
N SER A 22 -13.48 -9.23 -9.30
CA SER A 22 -13.93 -9.67 -7.98
C SER A 22 -14.16 -11.19 -7.80
N GLY A 23 -14.14 -12.00 -8.87
CA GLY A 23 -14.55 -13.41 -8.79
C GLY A 23 -13.48 -14.50 -9.03
N SER A 24 -12.40 -14.20 -9.76
CA SER A 24 -11.48 -15.26 -10.23
C SER A 24 -10.00 -15.07 -9.84
N TRP A 25 -9.70 -14.08 -9.03
CA TRP A 25 -8.33 -13.70 -8.70
C TRP A 25 -7.52 -14.74 -7.93
N GLN A 26 -8.16 -15.51 -7.07
CA GLN A 26 -7.43 -16.44 -6.20
C GLN A 26 -6.81 -17.61 -6.99
N GLY A 27 -7.46 -18.05 -8.06
CA GLY A 27 -6.94 -19.14 -8.91
C GLY A 27 -5.92 -18.67 -9.95
N LEU A 28 -6.22 -17.60 -10.67
CA LEU A 28 -5.33 -17.05 -11.70
C LEU A 28 -4.08 -16.41 -11.10
N ALA A 29 -4.20 -15.75 -9.93
CA ALA A 29 -3.07 -15.19 -9.22
C ALA A 29 -2.09 -16.26 -8.74
N LYS A 30 -2.58 -17.40 -8.23
CA LYS A 30 -1.70 -18.52 -7.82
C LYS A 30 -0.92 -19.09 -9.00
N ASN A 31 -1.59 -19.37 -10.13
CA ASN A 31 -0.93 -19.91 -11.30
C ASN A 31 0.10 -18.95 -11.91
N ALA A 32 -0.24 -17.66 -12.00
CA ALA A 32 0.69 -16.64 -12.48
C ALA A 32 1.89 -16.46 -11.53
N GLN A 33 1.68 -16.54 -10.21
CA GLN A 33 2.76 -16.51 -9.22
C GLN A 33 3.66 -17.76 -9.32
N MET A 34 3.08 -18.94 -9.49
CA MET A 34 3.85 -20.19 -9.67
C MET A 34 4.71 -20.16 -10.93
N VAL A 35 4.16 -19.69 -12.06
CA VAL A 35 4.92 -19.54 -13.31
C VAL A 35 6.06 -18.53 -13.16
N ARG A 36 5.84 -17.42 -12.48
CA ARG A 36 6.89 -16.42 -12.19
C ARG A 36 7.96 -16.98 -11.26
N ALA A 37 7.56 -17.64 -10.18
CA ALA A 37 8.49 -18.30 -9.26
C ALA A 37 9.33 -19.36 -9.98
N ALA A 38 8.73 -20.17 -10.84
CA ALA A 38 9.44 -21.16 -11.67
C ALA A 38 10.43 -20.52 -12.67
N ARG A 39 10.22 -19.24 -13.02
CA ARG A 39 11.13 -18.45 -13.87
C ARG A 39 12.15 -17.65 -13.07
N GLY A 40 12.26 -17.89 -11.77
CA GLY A 40 13.21 -17.18 -10.88
C GLY A 40 12.78 -15.78 -10.48
N TYR A 41 11.55 -15.35 -10.76
CA TYR A 41 11.03 -14.06 -10.26
C TYR A 41 10.53 -14.24 -8.83
N SER A 42 10.96 -13.36 -7.94
CA SER A 42 10.45 -13.28 -6.57
C SER A 42 9.24 -12.32 -6.54
N PRO A 43 8.00 -12.82 -6.46
CA PRO A 43 6.82 -11.97 -6.56
C PRO A 43 6.59 -11.17 -5.28
N ALA A 44 6.32 -9.88 -5.40
CA ALA A 44 5.66 -9.13 -4.34
C ALA A 44 4.16 -9.50 -4.29
N ILE A 45 3.60 -9.55 -3.09
CA ILE A 45 2.17 -9.81 -2.87
C ILE A 45 1.50 -8.48 -2.56
N PHE A 46 0.48 -8.11 -3.34
CA PHE A 46 -0.37 -6.95 -3.07
C PHE A 46 -1.81 -7.42 -2.89
N LYS A 47 -2.39 -7.15 -1.71
CA LYS A 47 -3.75 -7.59 -1.39
C LYS A 47 -4.45 -6.69 -0.38
N PRO A 48 -5.79 -6.57 -0.45
CA PRO A 48 -6.55 -5.97 0.63
C PRO A 48 -6.55 -6.87 1.87
N ILE A 49 -6.53 -6.25 3.05
CA ILE A 49 -6.74 -6.94 4.32
C ILE A 49 -8.23 -6.99 4.58
N SER A 50 -8.76 -8.21 4.69
CA SER A 50 -10.17 -8.43 5.00
C SER A 50 -10.52 -7.78 6.35
N LYS A 51 -11.63 -7.03 6.39
CA LYS A 51 -12.08 -6.27 7.57
C LYS A 51 -11.08 -5.21 8.06
N GLY A 52 -10.14 -4.78 7.21
CA GLY A 52 -9.14 -3.76 7.55
C GLY A 52 -9.62 -2.33 7.35
N GLY A 53 -10.83 -2.12 6.82
CA GLY A 53 -11.41 -0.78 6.66
C GLY A 53 -11.92 -0.21 7.99
N CYS A 54 -11.80 1.11 8.15
CA CYS A 54 -12.26 1.83 9.35
C CYS A 54 -13.60 2.52 9.10
N HIS A 55 -14.53 2.38 10.03
CA HIS A 55 -15.83 3.04 10.01
C HIS A 55 -15.87 4.32 10.85
N THR A 56 -14.90 4.51 11.74
CA THR A 56 -14.82 5.66 12.66
C THR A 56 -13.38 6.17 12.75
N GLY A 57 -13.23 7.45 13.09
CA GLY A 57 -11.92 8.05 13.36
C GLY A 57 -11.17 7.36 14.49
N ALA A 58 -11.86 6.87 15.51
CA ALA A 58 -11.25 6.10 16.60
C ALA A 58 -10.61 4.79 16.10
N GLN A 59 -11.27 4.09 15.18
CA GLN A 59 -10.70 2.89 14.55
C GLN A 59 -9.49 3.24 13.69
N LEU A 60 -9.58 4.33 12.91
CA LEU A 60 -8.45 4.81 12.10
C LEU A 60 -7.28 5.24 12.98
N LYS A 61 -7.53 5.95 14.08
CA LYS A 61 -6.49 6.33 15.06
C LYS A 61 -5.78 5.10 15.62
N ALA A 62 -6.52 4.10 16.07
CA ALA A 62 -5.96 2.87 16.59
C ALA A 62 -5.12 2.12 15.52
N GLN A 63 -5.62 2.04 14.28
CA GLN A 63 -4.91 1.40 13.17
C GLN A 63 -3.61 2.13 12.85
N LEU A 64 -3.62 3.46 12.70
CA LEU A 64 -2.44 4.27 12.43
C LEU A 64 -1.42 4.16 13.57
N THR A 65 -1.85 4.22 14.82
CA THR A 65 -0.98 4.03 15.98
C THR A 65 -0.26 2.68 15.90
N TYR A 66 -1.00 1.61 15.64
CA TYR A 66 -0.41 0.28 15.51
C TYR A 66 0.59 0.19 14.35
N LEU A 67 0.21 0.67 13.16
CA LEU A 67 1.02 0.57 11.96
C LEU A 67 2.29 1.42 12.04
N THR A 68 2.22 2.60 12.65
CA THR A 68 3.38 3.52 12.69
C THR A 68 4.31 3.27 13.88
N THR A 69 3.92 2.44 14.85
CA THR A 69 4.77 2.15 16.03
C THR A 69 6.06 1.42 15.66
N LYS A 70 6.03 0.54 14.66
CA LYS A 70 7.18 -0.29 14.24
C LYS A 70 7.62 -0.03 12.81
N SER A 71 7.18 1.05 12.20
CA SER A 71 7.56 1.34 10.84
C SER A 71 9.02 1.80 10.76
N SER A 72 9.69 1.42 9.69
CA SER A 72 11.02 1.91 9.36
C SER A 72 10.95 3.19 8.53
N HIS A 73 9.84 3.39 7.83
CA HIS A 73 9.60 4.53 6.95
C HIS A 73 8.11 4.74 6.73
N ILE A 74 7.69 6.00 6.67
CA ILE A 74 6.31 6.39 6.36
C ILE A 74 6.30 7.17 5.06
N LEU A 75 5.32 6.88 4.19
CA LEU A 75 4.97 7.67 3.01
C LEU A 75 3.59 8.29 3.24
N ASP A 76 3.45 9.55 2.89
CA ASP A 76 2.22 10.33 3.05
C ASP A 76 1.86 10.99 1.72
N SER A 77 0.66 10.77 1.22
CA SER A 77 0.15 11.39 -0.02
C SER A 77 0.26 12.92 -0.05
N ARG A 78 0.35 13.57 1.10
CA ARG A 78 0.55 15.02 1.24
C ARG A 78 1.99 15.42 1.53
N GLY A 79 2.91 14.47 1.59
CA GLY A 79 4.33 14.71 1.89
C GLY A 79 4.62 15.16 3.33
N SER A 80 3.59 15.36 4.16
CA SER A 80 3.74 15.96 5.51
C SER A 80 4.50 15.09 6.50
N HIS A 81 4.53 13.78 6.26
CA HIS A 81 5.13 12.80 7.17
C HIS A 81 6.14 11.88 6.48
N ASP A 82 6.50 12.18 5.22
CA ASP A 82 7.46 11.39 4.46
C ASP A 82 8.81 11.29 5.18
N GLY A 83 9.37 10.10 5.14
CA GLY A 83 10.67 9.80 5.75
C GLY A 83 10.64 9.60 7.25
N LYS A 84 9.53 9.87 7.94
CA LYS A 84 9.41 9.58 9.37
C LYS A 84 9.36 8.08 9.62
N LYS A 85 9.83 7.66 10.78
CA LYS A 85 9.72 6.26 11.24
C LYS A 85 8.43 6.05 12.03
N THR A 86 8.03 7.04 12.82
CA THR A 86 6.83 6.98 13.67
C THR A 86 6.08 8.30 13.59
N LEU A 87 4.80 8.27 13.90
CA LEU A 87 3.98 9.47 14.08
C LEU A 87 3.72 9.69 15.57
N THR A 88 3.78 10.94 16.00
CA THR A 88 3.32 11.37 17.31
C THR A 88 1.79 11.30 17.37
N GLU A 89 1.20 11.27 18.56
CA GLU A 89 -0.25 11.26 18.73
C GLU A 89 -0.91 12.47 18.05
N ALA A 90 -0.33 13.66 18.17
CA ALA A 90 -0.82 14.86 17.52
C ALA A 90 -0.77 14.79 15.97
N GLU A 91 0.20 14.08 15.40
CA GLU A 91 0.29 13.83 13.96
C GLU A 91 -0.77 12.83 13.51
N ILE A 92 -0.95 11.74 14.27
CA ILE A 92 -2.01 10.77 14.02
C ILE A 92 -3.38 11.46 14.04
N ASP A 93 -3.64 12.32 15.03
CA ASP A 93 -4.90 13.07 15.12
C ASP A 93 -5.12 14.01 13.92
N ARG A 94 -4.05 14.62 13.39
CA ARG A 94 -4.14 15.43 12.17
C ARG A 94 -4.46 14.57 10.94
N VAL A 95 -3.82 13.41 10.81
CA VAL A 95 -4.11 12.47 9.72
C VAL A 95 -5.55 11.98 9.82
N VAL A 96 -6.01 11.57 11.01
CA VAL A 96 -7.39 11.11 11.22
C VAL A 96 -8.39 12.19 10.77
N ARG A 97 -8.23 13.44 11.25
CA ARG A 97 -9.11 14.54 10.84
C ARG A 97 -9.08 14.79 9.33
N ARG A 98 -7.91 14.67 8.70
CA ARG A 98 -7.77 14.82 7.25
C ARG A 98 -8.61 13.77 6.49
N PHE A 99 -8.58 12.54 6.94
CA PHE A 99 -9.36 11.45 6.34
C PHE A 99 -10.85 11.61 6.63
N GLU A 100 -11.24 11.91 7.88
CA GLU A 100 -12.64 12.11 8.26
C GLU A 100 -13.32 13.25 7.49
N ASN A 101 -12.59 14.31 7.18
CA ASN A 101 -13.10 15.42 6.38
C ASN A 101 -13.49 15.02 4.94
N GLN A 102 -13.06 13.86 4.47
CA GLN A 102 -13.43 13.32 3.15
C GLN A 102 -14.60 12.32 3.25
N TRP A 103 -14.98 11.92 4.46
CA TRP A 103 -16.10 11.01 4.67
C TRP A 103 -17.41 11.76 4.53
N GLY A 104 -18.31 11.24 3.70
CA GLY A 104 -19.62 11.85 3.55
C GLY A 104 -20.50 11.62 4.79
N GLU A 105 -21.16 12.67 5.26
CA GLU A 105 -21.99 12.66 6.48
C GLU A 105 -23.14 11.62 6.45
N ARG A 106 -23.59 11.24 5.26
CA ARG A 106 -24.74 10.34 5.06
C ARG A 106 -24.38 8.96 4.52
N HIS A 107 -23.11 8.69 4.34
CA HIS A 107 -22.65 7.45 3.73
C HIS A 107 -21.87 6.60 4.72
N SER A 108 -22.37 5.41 5.02
CA SER A 108 -21.65 4.41 5.82
C SER A 108 -21.33 3.21 4.93
N PRO A 109 -20.16 3.16 4.29
CA PRO A 109 -19.81 2.07 3.42
C PRO A 109 -19.72 0.74 4.18
N LYS A 110 -20.24 -0.33 3.58
CA LYS A 110 -20.23 -1.68 4.19
C LYS A 110 -18.81 -2.13 4.60
N LEU A 111 -17.81 -1.73 3.85
CA LEU A 111 -16.41 -2.12 4.09
C LEU A 111 -15.60 -1.07 4.87
N GLY A 112 -16.24 0.01 5.32
CA GLY A 112 -15.59 1.14 5.98
C GLY A 112 -15.23 2.26 5.02
N HIS A 113 -14.87 3.41 5.56
CA HIS A 113 -14.45 4.60 4.82
C HIS A 113 -13.02 4.51 4.29
N THR A 114 -12.22 3.59 4.84
CA THR A 114 -10.83 3.37 4.41
C THR A 114 -10.65 1.96 3.87
N SER A 115 -9.60 1.76 3.07
CA SER A 115 -9.13 0.45 2.66
C SER A 115 -7.77 0.19 3.27
N HIS A 116 -7.58 -0.98 3.86
CA HIS A 116 -6.29 -1.42 4.39
C HIS A 116 -5.66 -2.40 3.40
N LEU A 117 -4.52 -2.05 2.87
CA LEU A 117 -3.80 -2.82 1.88
C LEU A 117 -2.48 -3.34 2.46
N LEU A 118 -2.03 -4.49 1.99
CA LEU A 118 -0.74 -5.09 2.34
C LEU A 118 0.05 -5.31 1.06
N MET A 119 1.28 -4.84 1.05
CA MET A 119 2.29 -5.18 0.05
C MET A 119 3.44 -5.91 0.74
N ALA A 120 3.62 -7.20 0.45
CA ALA A 120 4.68 -8.01 1.04
C ALA A 120 5.73 -8.35 -0.03
N PHE A 121 6.99 -8.31 0.38
CA PHE A 121 8.14 -8.51 -0.49
C PHE A 121 8.88 -9.80 -0.13
N PRO A 122 9.66 -10.37 -1.07
CA PRO A 122 10.51 -11.51 -0.80
C PRO A 122 11.52 -11.25 0.30
N VAL A 123 11.98 -12.32 0.95
CA VAL A 123 13.10 -12.27 1.89
C VAL A 123 14.34 -11.69 1.17
N GLY A 124 15.03 -10.78 1.82
CA GLY A 124 16.24 -10.15 1.26
C GLY A 124 16.00 -8.92 0.39
N THR A 125 14.74 -8.53 0.14
CA THR A 125 14.46 -7.23 -0.49
C THR A 125 14.96 -6.12 0.43
N SER A 126 15.77 -5.21 -0.09
CA SER A 126 16.30 -4.10 0.71
C SER A 126 15.20 -3.10 1.08
N GLY A 127 15.38 -2.40 2.19
CA GLY A 127 14.42 -1.39 2.62
C GLY A 127 14.26 -0.25 1.63
N GLU A 128 15.30 0.08 0.89
CA GLU A 128 15.27 1.09 -0.16
C GLU A 128 14.42 0.64 -1.35
N GLU A 129 14.56 -0.62 -1.78
CA GLU A 129 13.71 -1.20 -2.83
C GLU A 129 12.25 -1.27 -2.40
N VAL A 130 11.98 -1.71 -1.15
CA VAL A 130 10.62 -1.73 -0.59
C VAL A 130 10.01 -0.34 -0.62
N ARG A 131 10.76 0.68 -0.18
CA ARG A 131 10.32 2.07 -0.20
C ARG A 131 10.02 2.55 -1.62
N ALA A 132 10.98 2.41 -2.53
CA ALA A 132 10.86 2.90 -3.91
C ALA A 132 9.69 2.23 -4.67
N ILE A 133 9.51 0.92 -4.49
CA ILE A 133 8.40 0.19 -5.12
C ILE A 133 7.07 0.61 -4.48
N THR A 134 6.99 0.74 -3.15
CA THR A 134 5.77 1.17 -2.46
C THR A 134 5.36 2.57 -2.90
N GLU A 135 6.30 3.51 -2.96
CA GLU A 135 6.09 4.88 -3.43
C GLU A 135 5.55 4.89 -4.87
N SER A 136 6.21 4.20 -5.79
CA SER A 136 5.78 4.10 -7.20
C SER A 136 4.38 3.47 -7.36
N VAL A 137 4.06 2.46 -6.54
CA VAL A 137 2.71 1.86 -6.53
C VAL A 137 1.68 2.83 -6.00
N CYS A 138 1.96 3.51 -4.88
CA CYS A 138 1.06 4.50 -4.29
C CYS A 138 0.77 5.65 -5.25
N GLU A 139 1.79 6.21 -5.89
CA GLU A 139 1.64 7.27 -6.88
C GLU A 139 0.76 6.83 -8.05
N ARG A 140 0.98 5.65 -8.60
CA ARG A 140 0.21 5.17 -9.76
C ARG A 140 -1.23 4.82 -9.42
N PHE A 141 -1.47 4.19 -8.25
CA PHE A 141 -2.81 3.71 -7.89
C PHE A 141 -3.67 4.77 -7.20
N PHE A 142 -3.05 5.66 -6.43
CA PHE A 142 -3.81 6.59 -5.60
C PHE A 142 -3.70 8.05 -6.05
N GLN A 143 -2.69 8.39 -6.86
CA GLN A 143 -2.44 9.74 -7.35
C GLN A 143 -2.42 9.81 -8.89
N GLY A 144 -2.80 8.74 -9.59
CA GLY A 144 -2.87 8.69 -11.04
C GLY A 144 -4.01 9.53 -11.61
N GLU A 145 -4.05 9.67 -12.94
CA GLU A 145 -5.09 10.42 -13.64
C GLU A 145 -6.50 9.93 -13.25
N GLY A 146 -7.33 10.84 -12.76
CA GLY A 146 -8.70 10.57 -12.34
C GLY A 146 -8.87 9.96 -10.94
N SER A 147 -7.78 9.74 -10.21
CA SER A 147 -7.82 9.18 -8.86
C SER A 147 -6.91 9.98 -7.94
N GLN A 148 -7.51 10.69 -6.97
CA GLN A 148 -6.76 11.37 -5.91
C GLN A 148 -7.25 10.88 -4.56
N PHE A 149 -6.67 9.77 -4.10
CA PHE A 149 -6.95 9.23 -2.78
C PHE A 149 -5.84 9.62 -1.81
N ASP A 150 -6.20 10.08 -0.64
CA ASP A 150 -5.24 10.22 0.44
C ASP A 150 -4.81 8.84 0.94
N TYR A 151 -3.52 8.69 1.19
CA TYR A 151 -2.94 7.48 1.76
C TYR A 151 -1.86 7.79 2.80
N ILE A 152 -1.67 6.86 3.69
CA ILE A 152 -0.48 6.70 4.53
C ILE A 152 0.03 5.29 4.30
N ALA A 153 1.30 5.14 3.96
CA ALA A 153 1.94 3.84 3.89
C ALA A 153 3.03 3.73 4.95
N ALA A 154 2.95 2.67 5.75
CA ALA A 154 3.92 2.34 6.79
C ALA A 154 4.74 1.11 6.36
N ILE A 155 6.05 1.28 6.23
CA ILE A 155 6.97 0.22 5.79
C ILE A 155 7.58 -0.47 7.02
N HIS A 156 7.52 -1.78 7.04
CA HIS A 156 8.01 -2.64 8.10
C HIS A 156 9.12 -3.54 7.59
N GLN A 157 10.22 -3.59 8.34
CA GLN A 157 11.41 -4.40 8.06
C GLN A 157 11.82 -5.27 9.24
N ASP A 158 10.98 -5.35 10.26
CA ASP A 158 11.22 -6.08 11.50
C ASP A 158 11.00 -7.59 11.36
N ARG A 159 10.64 -8.06 10.18
CA ARG A 159 10.40 -9.47 9.85
C ARG A 159 11.20 -9.91 8.63
N ALA A 160 11.34 -11.23 8.48
CA ALA A 160 12.05 -11.83 7.35
C ALA A 160 11.50 -11.39 5.98
N HIS A 161 10.19 -11.16 5.89
CA HIS A 161 9.54 -10.59 4.73
C HIS A 161 9.23 -9.11 4.98
N PRO A 162 9.97 -8.18 4.36
CA PRO A 162 9.64 -6.77 4.42
C PRO A 162 8.25 -6.53 3.82
N HIS A 163 7.51 -5.56 4.36
CA HIS A 163 6.15 -5.30 3.91
C HIS A 163 5.76 -3.84 4.15
N ALA A 164 4.79 -3.37 3.37
CA ALA A 164 4.14 -2.07 3.55
C ALA A 164 2.64 -2.25 3.78
N HIS A 165 2.12 -1.46 4.68
CA HIS A 165 0.69 -1.30 4.93
C HIS A 165 0.21 0.03 4.41
#